data_2ee5ccb0ff887a152b2e64a27d79053a
#
_entry.id   2ee5ccb0ff887a152b2e64a27d79053a
#
_cell.length_a   1.000
_cell.length_b   1.000
_cell.length_c   1.000
_cell.angle_alpha   90.00
_cell.angle_beta   90.00
_cell.angle_gamma   90.00
#
_symmetry.space_group_name_H-M   'P 1'
#
loop_
_entity.id
_entity.type
_entity.pdbx_description
1 polymer ?
#
loop_
_entity_poly.entity_id
_entity_poly.type
_entity_poly.pdbx_seq_one_letter_code
_entity_poly.pdbx_strand_id
1 'polypeptide(L)'
;MYNYFIMAKYYIPDDINTAERYNMQMVPIRQRQFLRPLTWLLSFPVTWIHRTKIKKIGMKGLKPPFLLLCNHNAFFDFQVTTRAIFPRRANYIISIDIFPGLDWIIRNVGGIYKRKFVTDSSVVRQLMTIVKNGDVAVLYPEARYSFVGTPCALPTSLGKLVKLLKVPVVTLIMNGNHINQPFWNLKERGTRTDATIKQLFTAEQVKAATVDEINQAIRDDFDYNDYKWQFQHKIRNKKPWRAERMEKVLYQCPHCKTEFKMETKGAEIFCTECGKVWQVTEYGQLKAVRLGDKDISGDESATEFQFIPDWFEWERANVHEEVMSGKYHSEGDVKVDNCPNKHGYVYIGEGHLVHDYSGFHVEGEGRYGHFEMTRKVADNYSCHVEFAFHNTGLDVVSISTPNDSFFIYCKEKSLSPVKMYFATEELYFNYFKFGETINGKPVSPHVVDNMTNPKTEYGL
;
A
#
# COMPACT_ATOMS: atom_id res chain seq x y z
N MET A 1 17.65 -10.54 -7.51
CA MET A 1 17.07 -11.78 -6.93
C MET A 1 15.54 -11.73 -6.82
N TYR A 2 14.93 -10.54 -6.59
CA TYR A 2 13.46 -10.40 -6.42
C TYR A 2 12.63 -10.62 -7.69
N ASN A 3 13.12 -10.30 -8.87
CA ASN A 3 12.39 -10.49 -10.14
C ASN A 3 12.08 -11.96 -10.49
N TYR A 4 12.75 -12.93 -9.84
CA TYR A 4 12.52 -14.36 -10.08
C TYR A 4 11.39 -14.96 -9.23
N PHE A 5 10.99 -14.32 -8.12
CA PHE A 5 9.98 -14.85 -7.21
C PHE A 5 8.54 -14.40 -7.52
N ILE A 6 8.36 -13.38 -8.36
CA ILE A 6 7.04 -12.89 -8.78
C ILE A 6 6.84 -13.18 -10.27
N MET A 7 7.11 -14.39 -10.71
CA MET A 7 6.65 -14.81 -12.04
C MET A 7 5.14 -15.04 -11.96
N ALA A 8 4.40 -14.29 -12.78
CA ALA A 8 2.98 -14.57 -12.95
C ALA A 8 2.81 -16.04 -13.35
N LYS A 9 2.09 -16.78 -12.54
CA LYS A 9 1.66 -18.11 -12.89
C LYS A 9 0.25 -18.00 -13.45
N TYR A 10 0.12 -18.21 -14.75
CA TYR A 10 -1.18 -18.28 -15.42
C TYR A 10 -1.67 -19.73 -15.47
N TYR A 11 -2.97 -19.90 -15.38
CA TYR A 11 -3.63 -21.16 -15.67
C TYR A 11 -4.95 -20.90 -16.41
N ILE A 12 -5.50 -21.93 -17.02
CA ILE A 12 -6.66 -21.85 -17.88
C ILE A 12 -7.70 -22.83 -17.32
N PRO A 13 -8.72 -22.36 -16.57
CA PRO A 13 -9.87 -23.18 -16.20
C PRO A 13 -10.76 -23.42 -17.44
N ASP A 14 -11.56 -24.49 -17.40
CA ASP A 14 -12.53 -24.78 -18.46
C ASP A 14 -13.56 -23.64 -18.58
N ASP A 15 -14.03 -23.11 -17.45
CA ASP A 15 -14.90 -21.96 -17.36
C ASP A 15 -14.51 -21.11 -16.13
N ILE A 16 -14.36 -19.80 -16.31
CA ILE A 16 -14.01 -18.88 -15.24
C ILE A 16 -15.11 -18.76 -14.20
N ASN A 17 -16.38 -18.90 -14.57
CA ASN A 17 -17.51 -18.76 -13.67
C ASN A 17 -17.63 -19.95 -12.71
N THR A 18 -17.22 -21.14 -13.15
CA THR A 18 -17.21 -22.37 -12.35
C THR A 18 -15.86 -22.69 -11.73
N ALA A 19 -14.81 -21.92 -12.04
CA ALA A 19 -13.48 -22.08 -11.45
C ALA A 19 -13.55 -22.03 -9.93
N GLU A 20 -12.87 -22.97 -9.26
CA GLU A 20 -12.80 -23.01 -7.79
C GLU A 20 -12.31 -21.68 -7.23
N ARG A 21 -13.03 -21.14 -6.23
CA ARG A 21 -12.62 -19.96 -5.48
C ARG A 21 -11.87 -20.36 -4.21
N TYR A 22 -10.87 -19.58 -3.84
CA TYR A 22 -10.10 -19.84 -2.63
C TYR A 22 -11.00 -19.73 -1.38
N ASN A 23 -10.96 -20.76 -0.53
CA ASN A 23 -11.70 -20.73 0.74
C ASN A 23 -11.02 -19.83 1.76
N MET A 24 -11.49 -18.59 1.89
CA MET A 24 -10.98 -17.60 2.85
C MET A 24 -11.25 -17.95 4.32
N GLN A 25 -12.11 -18.96 4.58
CA GLN A 25 -12.47 -19.35 5.95
C GLN A 25 -11.57 -20.44 6.54
N MET A 26 -10.54 -20.84 5.83
CA MET A 26 -9.62 -21.89 6.30
C MET A 26 -8.98 -21.52 7.65
N VAL A 27 -8.89 -22.50 8.52
CA VAL A 27 -8.25 -22.30 9.83
C VAL A 27 -6.76 -21.98 9.64
N PRO A 28 -6.23 -20.96 10.35
CA PRO A 28 -4.82 -20.61 10.25
C PRO A 28 -3.94 -21.75 10.77
N ILE A 29 -2.88 -22.02 10.02
CA ILE A 29 -1.87 -22.99 10.43
C ILE A 29 -0.85 -22.24 11.29
N ARG A 30 -0.56 -22.77 12.50
CA ARG A 30 0.56 -22.29 13.31
C ARG A 30 1.86 -22.45 12.53
N GLN A 31 2.72 -21.44 12.53
CA GLN A 31 4.04 -21.52 11.93
C GLN A 31 4.77 -22.80 12.37
N ARG A 32 5.09 -23.67 11.39
CA ARG A 32 5.73 -24.97 11.69
C ARG A 32 7.15 -24.77 12.19
N GLN A 33 7.52 -25.50 13.26
CA GLN A 33 8.82 -25.36 13.91
C GLN A 33 10.00 -25.58 12.96
N PHE A 34 9.90 -26.60 12.10
CA PHE A 34 10.97 -26.96 11.17
C PHE A 34 11.16 -25.96 10.02
N LEU A 35 10.16 -25.07 9.72
CA LEU A 35 10.27 -24.00 8.73
C LEU A 35 10.77 -22.68 9.31
N ARG A 36 10.85 -22.54 10.63
CA ARG A 36 11.33 -21.30 11.26
C ARG A 36 12.78 -20.97 10.93
N PRO A 37 13.72 -21.97 10.97
CA PRO A 37 15.09 -21.69 10.52
C PRO A 37 15.16 -21.16 9.08
N LEU A 38 14.29 -21.65 8.18
CA LEU A 38 14.22 -21.15 6.82
C LEU A 38 13.77 -19.67 6.78
N THR A 39 12.73 -19.31 7.54
CA THR A 39 12.28 -17.90 7.59
C THR A 39 13.37 -16.97 8.17
N TRP A 40 14.14 -17.45 9.15
CA TRP A 40 15.26 -16.69 9.72
C TRP A 40 16.42 -16.57 8.73
N LEU A 41 16.78 -17.66 8.04
CA LEU A 41 17.83 -17.66 7.02
C LEU A 41 17.51 -16.70 5.87
N LEU A 42 16.25 -16.58 5.50
CA LEU A 42 15.81 -15.61 4.49
C LEU A 42 15.74 -14.17 5.01
N SER A 43 15.57 -13.98 6.31
CA SER A 43 15.32 -12.65 6.88
C SER A 43 16.58 -11.95 7.42
N PHE A 44 17.45 -12.67 8.11
CA PHE A 44 18.60 -12.07 8.77
C PHE A 44 19.62 -11.47 7.79
N PRO A 45 20.03 -12.16 6.70
CA PRO A 45 20.96 -11.60 5.73
C PRO A 45 20.45 -10.31 5.09
N VAL A 46 19.15 -10.24 4.74
CA VAL A 46 18.54 -9.04 4.16
C VAL A 46 18.65 -7.86 5.12
N THR A 47 18.30 -8.06 6.40
CA THR A 47 18.40 -7.00 7.40
C THR A 47 19.84 -6.60 7.71
N TRP A 48 20.84 -7.48 7.56
CA TRP A 48 22.25 -7.13 7.68
C TRP A 48 22.76 -6.32 6.47
N ILE A 49 22.35 -6.71 5.25
CA ILE A 49 22.70 -5.98 4.02
C ILE A 49 22.19 -4.54 4.11
N HIS A 50 20.94 -4.35 4.58
CA HIS A 50 20.37 -3.02 4.80
C HIS A 50 20.82 -2.35 6.10
N ARG A 51 21.69 -3.00 6.88
CA ARG A 51 22.21 -2.46 8.15
C ARG A 51 21.08 -1.98 9.07
N THR A 52 19.94 -2.72 9.04
CA THR A 52 18.72 -2.37 9.78
C THR A 52 19.01 -2.33 11.28
N LYS A 53 18.78 -1.19 11.91
CA LYS A 53 18.85 -1.04 13.36
C LYS A 53 17.46 -1.20 13.95
N ILE A 54 17.30 -2.11 14.92
CA ILE A 54 16.01 -2.37 15.57
C ILE A 54 16.05 -1.86 17.00
N LYS A 55 15.24 -0.83 17.29
CA LYS A 55 15.01 -0.32 18.64
C LYS A 55 13.80 -1.02 19.25
N LYS A 56 13.90 -1.45 20.51
CA LYS A 56 12.82 -2.14 21.25
C LYS A 56 12.37 -1.28 22.44
N ILE A 57 11.09 -0.91 22.49
CA ILE A 57 10.50 -0.06 23.54
C ILE A 57 9.36 -0.86 24.20
N GLY A 58 9.44 -1.02 25.53
CA GLY A 58 8.42 -1.77 26.29
C GLY A 58 8.36 -3.28 26.00
N MET A 59 9.32 -3.84 25.25
CA MET A 59 9.29 -5.24 24.80
C MET A 59 9.92 -6.23 25.81
N LYS A 60 10.56 -5.72 26.87
CA LYS A 60 11.20 -6.57 27.89
C LYS A 60 10.14 -7.30 28.70
N GLY A 61 10.21 -8.63 28.74
CA GLY A 61 9.23 -9.46 29.45
C GLY A 61 7.93 -9.72 28.71
N LEU A 62 7.62 -8.99 27.63
CA LEU A 62 6.41 -9.21 26.84
C LEU A 62 6.47 -10.57 26.16
N LYS A 63 5.48 -11.43 26.46
CA LYS A 63 5.29 -12.75 25.85
C LYS A 63 4.06 -12.74 24.93
N PRO A 64 4.04 -13.55 23.85
CA PRO A 64 2.81 -13.74 23.08
C PRO A 64 1.69 -14.35 23.97
N PRO A 65 0.39 -14.17 23.62
CA PRO A 65 -0.08 -13.54 22.37
C PRO A 65 -0.06 -12.01 22.44
N PHE A 66 0.16 -11.37 21.29
CA PHE A 66 -0.06 -9.95 21.08
C PHE A 66 -0.37 -9.67 19.60
N LEU A 67 -1.05 -8.55 19.35
CA LEU A 67 -1.25 -8.03 18.01
C LEU A 67 -0.06 -7.13 17.64
N LEU A 68 0.58 -7.40 16.52
CA LEU A 68 1.65 -6.59 15.95
C LEU A 68 1.14 -5.86 14.70
N LEU A 69 1.14 -4.53 14.76
CA LEU A 69 0.78 -3.64 13.66
C LEU A 69 2.06 -3.08 13.04
N CYS A 70 2.22 -3.26 11.74
CA CYS A 70 3.42 -2.83 11.01
C CYS A 70 3.04 -1.85 9.90
N ASN A 71 3.83 -0.78 9.68
CA ASN A 71 3.75 -0.01 8.45
C ASN A 71 4.29 -0.84 7.27
N HIS A 72 3.93 -0.45 6.03
CA HIS A 72 4.21 -1.27 4.85
C HIS A 72 4.83 -0.45 3.72
N ASN A 73 6.16 -0.53 3.58
CA ASN A 73 6.95 0.35 2.73
C ASN A 73 7.73 -0.36 1.61
N ALA A 74 8.08 -1.64 1.81
CA ALA A 74 8.91 -2.38 0.86
C ALA A 74 8.71 -3.90 0.95
N PHE A 75 9.12 -4.62 -0.08
CA PHE A 75 9.02 -6.09 -0.10
C PHE A 75 9.78 -6.79 1.03
N PHE A 76 10.81 -6.17 1.59
CA PHE A 76 11.59 -6.75 2.69
C PHE A 76 11.08 -6.39 4.10
N ASP A 77 9.90 -5.80 4.23
CA ASP A 77 9.28 -5.50 5.54
C ASP A 77 9.02 -6.78 6.33
N PHE A 78 8.64 -7.88 5.66
CA PHE A 78 8.48 -9.19 6.29
C PHE A 78 9.77 -9.65 6.98
N GLN A 79 10.93 -9.45 6.36
CA GLN A 79 12.23 -9.82 6.91
C GLN A 79 12.58 -9.00 8.14
N VAL A 80 12.31 -7.69 8.11
CA VAL A 80 12.49 -6.80 9.28
C VAL A 80 11.56 -7.22 10.42
N THR A 81 10.29 -7.49 10.11
CA THR A 81 9.28 -7.95 11.08
C THR A 81 9.70 -9.27 11.74
N THR A 82 10.11 -10.25 10.93
CA THR A 82 10.60 -11.55 11.43
C THR A 82 11.76 -11.39 12.39
N ARG A 83 12.75 -10.55 12.06
CA ARG A 83 13.90 -10.26 12.93
C ARG A 83 13.50 -9.50 14.20
N ALA A 84 12.58 -8.54 14.11
CA ALA A 84 12.14 -7.73 15.25
C ALA A 84 11.49 -8.57 16.36
N ILE A 85 10.71 -9.58 15.97
CA ILE A 85 10.00 -10.48 16.91
C ILE A 85 10.76 -11.76 17.25
N PHE A 86 11.93 -12.01 16.61
CA PHE A 86 12.74 -13.20 16.89
C PHE A 86 12.94 -13.45 18.39
N PRO A 87 12.82 -14.70 18.89
CA PRO A 87 12.50 -15.96 18.21
C PRO A 87 11.02 -16.38 18.28
N ARG A 88 10.07 -15.44 18.36
CA ARG A 88 8.64 -15.73 18.57
C ARG A 88 8.00 -16.32 17.31
N ARG A 89 6.94 -17.11 17.48
CA ARG A 89 6.06 -17.52 16.38
C ARG A 89 5.13 -16.40 15.99
N ALA A 90 4.82 -16.32 14.70
CA ALA A 90 3.86 -15.36 14.18
C ALA A 90 3.07 -15.95 13.03
N ASN A 91 1.84 -15.44 12.87
CA ASN A 91 1.05 -15.59 11.68
C ASN A 91 0.89 -14.21 11.04
N TYR A 92 0.92 -14.16 9.70
CA TYR A 92 0.96 -12.94 8.90
C TYR A 92 -0.26 -12.87 8.00
N ILE A 93 -0.98 -11.75 8.03
CA ILE A 93 -2.01 -11.47 7.02
C ILE A 93 -1.29 -11.06 5.73
N ILE A 94 -1.56 -11.75 4.63
CA ILE A 94 -0.94 -11.54 3.32
C ILE A 94 -1.98 -11.51 2.22
N SER A 95 -1.65 -10.90 1.09
CA SER A 95 -2.55 -10.87 -0.07
C SER A 95 -2.60 -12.22 -0.78
N ILE A 96 -3.78 -12.57 -1.33
CA ILE A 96 -3.98 -13.84 -2.03
C ILE A 96 -3.18 -13.94 -3.33
N ASP A 97 -2.91 -12.81 -3.97
CA ASP A 97 -2.17 -12.72 -5.23
C ASP A 97 -0.66 -12.98 -5.10
N ILE A 98 -0.13 -12.98 -3.86
CA ILE A 98 1.30 -13.19 -3.63
C ILE A 98 1.65 -14.68 -3.71
N PHE A 99 2.69 -15.00 -4.48
CA PHE A 99 3.27 -16.36 -4.64
C PHE A 99 2.25 -17.43 -5.09
N PRO A 100 1.64 -17.32 -6.27
CA PRO A 100 0.77 -18.37 -6.80
C PRO A 100 1.51 -19.72 -6.86
N GLY A 101 0.80 -20.80 -6.48
CA GLY A 101 1.35 -22.15 -6.46
C GLY A 101 2.20 -22.51 -5.24
N LEU A 102 2.46 -21.59 -4.31
CA LEU A 102 3.21 -21.86 -3.08
C LEU A 102 2.33 -21.95 -1.82
N ASP A 103 1.03 -22.25 -1.97
CA ASP A 103 0.05 -22.24 -0.88
C ASP A 103 0.52 -23.06 0.33
N TRP A 104 1.01 -24.27 0.12
CA TRP A 104 1.46 -25.14 1.21
C TRP A 104 2.59 -24.48 2.03
N ILE A 105 3.61 -23.92 1.35
CA ILE A 105 4.74 -23.27 2.05
C ILE A 105 4.23 -22.05 2.83
N ILE A 106 3.51 -21.17 2.15
CA ILE A 106 3.05 -19.90 2.73
C ILE A 106 2.18 -20.14 3.96
N ARG A 107 1.22 -21.06 3.90
CA ARG A 107 0.39 -21.40 5.05
C ARG A 107 1.19 -22.03 6.20
N ASN A 108 2.16 -22.88 5.90
CA ASN A 108 2.98 -23.54 6.92
C ASN A 108 4.05 -22.61 7.56
N VAL A 109 4.41 -21.50 6.91
CA VAL A 109 5.20 -20.43 7.54
C VAL A 109 4.31 -19.40 8.27
N GLY A 110 3.00 -19.64 8.36
CA GLY A 110 2.06 -18.84 9.13
C GLY A 110 1.29 -17.80 8.33
N GLY A 111 1.30 -17.88 7.00
CA GLY A 111 0.54 -16.97 6.13
C GLY A 111 -0.97 -17.22 6.18
N ILE A 112 -1.73 -16.15 6.16
CA ILE A 112 -3.19 -16.12 6.13
C ILE A 112 -3.60 -15.19 5.00
N TYR A 113 -4.33 -15.72 4.04
CA TYR A 113 -4.69 -14.94 2.87
C TYR A 113 -5.88 -14.02 3.11
N LYS A 114 -5.79 -12.84 2.49
CA LYS A 114 -6.84 -11.83 2.46
C LYS A 114 -6.91 -11.21 1.05
N ARG A 115 -8.11 -10.85 0.60
CA ARG A 115 -8.30 -9.96 -0.55
C ARG A 115 -8.21 -8.52 -0.09
N LYS A 116 -7.47 -7.69 -0.86
CA LYS A 116 -7.23 -6.28 -0.52
C LYS A 116 -8.55 -5.50 -0.55
N PHE A 117 -8.76 -4.59 0.39
CA PHE A 117 -9.87 -3.64 0.47
C PHE A 117 -11.28 -4.27 0.48
N VAL A 118 -11.39 -5.53 0.87
CA VAL A 118 -12.67 -6.23 1.07
C VAL A 118 -12.92 -6.39 2.56
N THR A 119 -14.14 -6.07 3.00
CA THR A 119 -14.59 -6.38 4.36
C THR A 119 -14.75 -7.88 4.51
N ASP A 120 -13.94 -8.49 5.36
CA ASP A 120 -13.91 -9.93 5.55
C ASP A 120 -13.87 -10.31 7.03
N SER A 121 -14.99 -10.82 7.53
CA SER A 121 -15.09 -11.32 8.91
C SER A 121 -14.25 -12.58 9.18
N SER A 122 -13.82 -13.29 8.14
CA SER A 122 -12.98 -14.49 8.29
C SER A 122 -11.62 -14.14 8.90
N VAL A 123 -11.03 -13.01 8.50
CA VAL A 123 -9.75 -12.51 9.04
C VAL A 123 -9.86 -12.28 10.55
N VAL A 124 -10.97 -11.72 11.02
CA VAL A 124 -11.20 -11.49 12.46
C VAL A 124 -11.20 -12.83 13.22
N ARG A 125 -11.94 -13.85 12.72
CA ARG A 125 -11.97 -15.18 13.33
C ARG A 125 -10.60 -15.86 13.33
N GLN A 126 -9.84 -15.69 12.24
CA GLN A 126 -8.47 -16.23 12.12
C GLN A 126 -7.53 -15.56 13.10
N LEU A 127 -7.58 -14.23 13.27
CA LEU A 127 -6.79 -13.50 14.27
C LEU A 127 -7.13 -13.94 15.70
N MET A 128 -8.42 -14.14 16.01
CA MET A 128 -8.84 -14.71 17.31
C MET A 128 -8.24 -16.10 17.54
N THR A 129 -8.20 -16.94 16.50
CA THR A 129 -7.58 -18.27 16.58
C THR A 129 -6.08 -18.20 16.84
N ILE A 130 -5.33 -17.28 16.20
CA ILE A 130 -3.91 -17.06 16.43
C ILE A 130 -3.65 -16.66 17.89
N VAL A 131 -4.42 -15.70 18.37
CA VAL A 131 -4.33 -15.21 19.75
C VAL A 131 -4.63 -16.36 20.75
N LYS A 132 -5.67 -17.15 20.51
CA LYS A 132 -5.99 -18.34 21.31
C LYS A 132 -4.86 -19.37 21.31
N ASN A 133 -4.14 -19.51 20.22
CA ASN A 133 -2.98 -20.40 20.10
C ASN A 133 -1.73 -19.88 20.84
N GLY A 134 -1.75 -18.66 21.39
CA GLY A 134 -0.63 -18.04 22.06
C GLY A 134 0.47 -17.54 21.12
N ASP A 135 0.14 -17.22 19.88
CA ASP A 135 1.10 -16.76 18.86
C ASP A 135 0.95 -15.25 18.59
N VAL A 136 1.91 -14.66 17.87
CA VAL A 136 1.86 -13.26 17.44
C VAL A 136 0.98 -13.15 16.20
N ALA A 137 -0.02 -12.27 16.24
CA ALA A 137 -0.82 -11.91 15.07
C ALA A 137 -0.21 -10.67 14.40
N VAL A 138 0.29 -10.79 13.16
CA VAL A 138 0.92 -9.70 12.41
C VAL A 138 -0.04 -9.18 11.37
N LEU A 139 -0.27 -7.88 11.39
CA LEU A 139 -1.14 -7.17 10.45
C LEU A 139 -0.42 -5.93 9.91
N TYR A 140 -0.50 -5.73 8.62
CA TYR A 140 -0.15 -4.49 7.93
C TYR A 140 -1.46 -3.73 7.64
N PRO A 141 -1.89 -2.82 8.54
CA PRO A 141 -3.25 -2.27 8.48
C PRO A 141 -3.49 -1.36 7.28
N GLU A 142 -2.44 -0.82 6.68
CA GLU A 142 -2.49 -0.03 5.45
C GLU A 142 -2.94 -0.84 4.22
N ALA A 143 -2.86 -2.19 4.29
CA ALA A 143 -3.26 -3.16 3.26
C ALA A 143 -2.59 -2.97 1.88
N ARG A 144 -1.59 -2.10 1.79
CA ARG A 144 -0.76 -1.83 0.60
C ARG A 144 0.63 -1.34 1.00
N TYR A 145 1.55 -1.28 0.03
CA TYR A 145 2.79 -0.54 0.18
C TYR A 145 2.55 0.96 0.05
N SER A 146 3.22 1.76 0.88
CA SER A 146 3.22 3.21 0.72
C SER A 146 3.83 3.61 -0.62
N PHE A 147 3.16 4.48 -1.36
CA PHE A 147 3.66 4.96 -2.65
C PHE A 147 4.78 5.99 -2.50
N VAL A 148 4.79 6.75 -1.42
CA VAL A 148 5.75 7.84 -1.22
C VAL A 148 6.38 7.85 0.17
N GLY A 149 6.38 6.70 0.88
CA GLY A 149 7.03 6.56 2.18
C GLY A 149 6.38 7.34 3.32
N THR A 150 5.08 7.58 3.23
CA THR A 150 4.21 8.16 4.26
C THR A 150 3.05 7.21 4.57
N PRO A 151 2.34 7.38 5.70
CA PRO A 151 1.21 6.53 6.05
C PRO A 151 0.13 6.51 4.98
N CYS A 152 -0.41 5.33 4.72
CA CYS A 152 -1.67 5.19 4.02
C CYS A 152 -2.82 5.23 5.03
N ALA A 153 -4.04 5.37 4.49
CA ALA A 153 -5.25 5.35 5.28
C ALA A 153 -5.38 4.09 6.15
N LEU A 154 -5.67 4.28 7.45
CA LEU A 154 -5.92 3.19 8.40
C LEU A 154 -7.42 3.00 8.63
N PRO A 155 -7.93 1.75 8.67
CA PRO A 155 -9.34 1.52 8.90
C PRO A 155 -9.75 1.85 10.34
N THR A 156 -10.84 2.61 10.52
CA THR A 156 -11.42 2.96 11.84
C THR A 156 -11.86 1.73 12.63
N SER A 157 -12.12 0.63 11.94
CA SER A 157 -12.44 -0.67 12.55
C SER A 157 -11.28 -1.31 13.31
N LEU A 158 -10.06 -0.76 13.19
CA LEU A 158 -8.87 -1.31 13.83
C LEU A 158 -8.97 -1.27 15.35
N GLY A 159 -9.45 -0.17 15.94
CA GLY A 159 -9.70 -0.08 17.38
C GLY A 159 -10.75 -1.08 17.86
N LYS A 160 -11.80 -1.35 17.06
CA LYS A 160 -12.79 -2.41 17.37
C LYS A 160 -12.16 -3.79 17.36
N LEU A 161 -11.27 -4.08 16.40
CA LEU A 161 -10.51 -5.33 16.34
C LEU A 161 -9.62 -5.50 17.58
N VAL A 162 -8.89 -4.46 17.98
CA VAL A 162 -8.05 -4.45 19.19
C VAL A 162 -8.89 -4.77 20.44
N LYS A 163 -10.04 -4.10 20.60
CA LYS A 163 -10.97 -4.36 21.72
C LYS A 163 -11.50 -5.80 21.73
N LEU A 164 -11.72 -6.37 20.56
CA LEU A 164 -12.20 -7.76 20.43
C LEU A 164 -11.12 -8.77 20.81
N LEU A 165 -9.88 -8.55 20.39
CA LEU A 165 -8.76 -9.48 20.64
C LEU A 165 -8.30 -9.46 22.11
N LYS A 166 -8.40 -8.33 22.82
CA LYS A 166 -8.08 -8.18 24.26
C LYS A 166 -6.65 -8.59 24.64
N VAL A 167 -5.70 -8.43 23.73
CA VAL A 167 -4.28 -8.74 23.93
C VAL A 167 -3.45 -7.46 23.85
N PRO A 168 -2.18 -7.47 24.30
CA PRO A 168 -1.28 -6.33 24.09
C PRO A 168 -1.19 -5.94 22.61
N VAL A 169 -1.09 -4.63 22.34
CA VAL A 169 -0.84 -4.09 21.02
C VAL A 169 0.59 -3.62 20.92
N VAL A 170 1.26 -4.06 19.89
CA VAL A 170 2.64 -3.70 19.56
C VAL A 170 2.64 -3.08 18.18
N THR A 171 3.42 -2.03 17.98
CA THR A 171 3.67 -1.42 16.67
C THR A 171 5.10 -1.72 16.21
N LEU A 172 5.30 -1.79 14.92
CA LEU A 172 6.62 -1.84 14.28
C LEU A 172 6.64 -0.81 13.17
N ILE A 173 7.32 0.31 13.42
CA ILE A 173 7.50 1.37 12.43
C ILE A 173 8.90 1.24 11.82
N MET A 174 8.94 1.05 10.51
CA MET A 174 10.15 0.88 9.72
C MET A 174 10.39 2.13 8.88
N ASN A 175 11.58 2.72 9.00
CA ASN A 175 11.98 3.92 8.28
C ASN A 175 13.13 3.61 7.31
N GLY A 176 13.07 4.20 6.12
CA GLY A 176 14.06 4.03 5.06
C GLY A 176 13.85 2.79 4.21
N ASN A 177 12.86 1.96 4.50
CA ASN A 177 12.53 0.80 3.68
C ASN A 177 12.01 1.25 2.32
N HIS A 178 11.12 2.26 2.27
CA HIS A 178 10.68 2.88 1.03
C HIS A 178 11.85 3.51 0.25
N ILE A 179 12.75 4.23 0.92
CA ILE A 179 13.92 4.84 0.27
C ILE A 179 14.81 3.79 -0.40
N ASN A 180 14.92 2.58 0.20
CA ASN A 180 15.69 1.49 -0.39
C ASN A 180 15.01 0.86 -1.59
N GLN A 181 13.71 0.63 -1.51
CA GLN A 181 12.97 -0.12 -2.50
C GLN A 181 11.54 0.43 -2.60
N PRO A 182 11.36 1.66 -3.16
CA PRO A 182 10.04 2.21 -3.38
C PRO A 182 9.26 1.30 -4.31
N PHE A 183 7.97 1.18 -4.05
CA PHE A 183 7.11 0.22 -4.73
C PHE A 183 7.00 0.44 -6.25
N TRP A 184 7.14 1.68 -6.69
CA TRP A 184 7.18 2.04 -8.13
C TRP A 184 8.54 1.75 -8.80
N ASN A 185 9.61 1.45 -8.03
CA ASN A 185 10.91 1.04 -8.55
C ASN A 185 11.64 0.12 -7.57
N LEU A 186 11.51 -1.18 -7.77
CA LEU A 186 12.04 -2.22 -6.88
C LEU A 186 13.57 -2.41 -6.93
N LYS A 187 14.29 -1.60 -7.72
CA LYS A 187 15.75 -1.63 -7.80
C LYS A 187 16.34 -1.10 -6.49
N GLU A 188 17.05 -1.94 -5.77
CA GLU A 188 17.59 -1.62 -4.45
C GLU A 188 18.61 -0.49 -4.46
N ARG A 189 18.51 0.43 -3.48
CA ARG A 189 19.43 1.56 -3.32
C ARG A 189 20.53 1.31 -2.29
N GLY A 190 20.38 0.31 -1.41
CA GLY A 190 21.40 -0.11 -0.44
C GLY A 190 21.65 0.91 0.68
N THR A 191 20.64 1.70 1.04
CA THR A 191 20.73 2.65 2.16
C THR A 191 20.47 1.93 3.49
N ARG A 192 20.92 2.53 4.61
CA ARG A 192 20.60 2.05 5.96
C ARG A 192 19.12 2.24 6.25
N THR A 193 18.55 1.32 7.05
CA THR A 193 17.18 1.43 7.54
C THR A 193 17.14 1.36 9.06
N ASP A 194 16.09 1.88 9.67
CA ASP A 194 15.83 1.77 11.09
C ASP A 194 14.42 1.19 11.31
N ALA A 195 14.22 0.51 12.43
CA ALA A 195 12.91 0.01 12.81
C ALA A 195 12.73 0.19 14.32
N THR A 196 11.54 0.61 14.74
CA THR A 196 11.18 0.71 16.15
C THR A 196 10.02 -0.21 16.44
N ILE A 197 10.25 -1.23 17.27
CA ILE A 197 9.19 -2.08 17.79
C ILE A 197 8.82 -1.61 19.21
N LYS A 198 7.55 -1.31 19.44
CA LYS A 198 7.06 -0.65 20.64
C LYS A 198 5.78 -1.31 21.15
N GLN A 199 5.72 -1.65 22.44
CA GLN A 199 4.45 -1.97 23.07
C GLN A 199 3.63 -0.69 23.23
N LEU A 200 2.56 -0.57 22.45
CA LEU A 200 1.68 0.60 22.47
C LEU A 200 0.66 0.52 23.60
N PHE A 201 0.07 -0.69 23.80
CA PHE A 201 -0.88 -0.95 24.88
C PHE A 201 -0.56 -2.30 25.57
N THR A 202 -0.71 -2.35 26.89
CA THR A 202 -0.87 -3.62 27.62
C THR A 202 -2.29 -4.16 27.43
N ALA A 203 -2.54 -5.42 27.82
CA ALA A 203 -3.88 -5.99 27.75
C ALA A 203 -4.88 -5.25 28.68
N GLU A 204 -4.42 -4.75 29.84
CA GLU A 204 -5.20 -3.95 30.78
C GLU A 204 -5.57 -2.59 30.17
N GLN A 205 -4.60 -1.92 29.54
CA GLN A 205 -4.84 -0.66 28.83
C GLN A 205 -5.82 -0.84 27.67
N VAL A 206 -5.72 -1.93 26.89
CA VAL A 206 -6.70 -2.26 25.85
C VAL A 206 -8.11 -2.40 26.42
N LYS A 207 -8.27 -3.00 27.61
CA LYS A 207 -9.58 -3.14 28.24
C LYS A 207 -10.15 -1.80 28.68
N ALA A 208 -9.32 -0.91 29.22
CA ALA A 208 -9.72 0.38 29.75
C ALA A 208 -10.02 1.42 28.66
N ALA A 209 -9.20 1.51 27.62
CA ALA A 209 -9.29 2.50 26.57
C ALA A 209 -10.56 2.34 25.71
N THR A 210 -11.07 3.43 25.18
CA THR A 210 -12.14 3.45 24.17
C THR A 210 -11.61 3.06 22.79
N VAL A 211 -12.51 2.79 21.85
CA VAL A 211 -12.15 2.51 20.46
C VAL A 211 -11.42 3.70 19.82
N ASP A 212 -11.89 4.92 20.10
CA ASP A 212 -11.34 6.15 19.52
C ASP A 212 -9.95 6.48 20.09
N GLU A 213 -9.73 6.29 21.39
CA GLU A 213 -8.40 6.43 22.01
C GLU A 213 -7.40 5.43 21.42
N ILE A 214 -7.83 4.19 21.16
CA ILE A 214 -6.99 3.18 20.53
C ILE A 214 -6.66 3.57 19.09
N ASN A 215 -7.66 3.99 18.30
CA ASN A 215 -7.44 4.43 16.93
C ASN A 215 -6.51 5.65 16.90
N GLN A 216 -6.71 6.63 17.78
CA GLN A 216 -5.84 7.81 17.84
C GLN A 216 -4.39 7.45 18.17
N ALA A 217 -4.17 6.64 19.20
CA ALA A 217 -2.82 6.22 19.59
C ALA A 217 -2.11 5.42 18.46
N ILE A 218 -2.86 4.62 17.69
CA ILE A 218 -2.30 3.92 16.53
C ILE A 218 -1.93 4.92 15.43
N ARG A 219 -2.79 5.90 15.11
CA ARG A 219 -2.48 6.96 14.14
C ARG A 219 -1.23 7.74 14.53
N ASP A 220 -1.16 8.18 15.78
CA ASP A 220 -0.01 8.94 16.29
C ASP A 220 1.31 8.16 16.18
N ASP A 221 1.27 6.83 16.36
CA ASP A 221 2.47 6.00 16.25
C ASP A 221 2.81 5.65 14.79
N PHE A 222 1.83 5.70 13.88
CA PHE A 222 2.01 5.50 12.44
C PHE A 222 2.34 6.81 11.71
N ASP A 223 2.55 7.91 12.39
CA ASP A 223 3.03 9.16 11.80
C ASP A 223 4.52 9.03 11.42
N TYR A 224 4.77 8.57 10.19
CA TYR A 224 6.11 8.42 9.65
C TYR A 224 6.25 9.10 8.28
N ASN A 225 7.48 9.55 7.96
CA ASN A 225 7.81 10.09 6.64
C ASN A 225 9.25 9.72 6.30
N ASP A 226 9.43 8.77 5.39
CA ASP A 226 10.74 8.22 5.03
C ASP A 226 11.68 9.26 4.40
N TYR A 227 11.16 10.25 3.66
CA TYR A 227 11.97 11.32 3.07
C TYR A 227 12.44 12.33 4.11
N LYS A 228 11.54 12.78 5.00
CA LYS A 228 11.94 13.65 6.15
C LYS A 228 12.90 12.91 7.06
N TRP A 229 12.68 11.64 7.34
CA TRP A 229 13.58 10.78 8.12
C TRP A 229 14.94 10.67 7.43
N GLN A 230 14.99 10.40 6.13
CA GLN A 230 16.24 10.32 5.35
C GLN A 230 17.05 11.60 5.46
N PHE A 231 16.39 12.75 5.28
CA PHE A 231 17.02 14.06 5.37
C PHE A 231 17.57 14.36 6.78
N GLN A 232 16.76 14.16 7.81
CA GLN A 232 17.12 14.42 9.21
C GLN A 232 18.30 13.55 9.68
N HIS A 233 18.33 12.28 9.26
CA HIS A 233 19.37 11.33 9.64
C HIS A 233 20.57 11.32 8.70
N LYS A 234 20.62 12.24 7.72
CA LYS A 234 21.70 12.37 6.73
C LYS A 234 22.00 11.05 6.00
N ILE A 235 20.96 10.31 5.62
CA ILE A 235 21.08 9.04 4.90
C ILE A 235 21.28 9.34 3.40
N ARG A 236 22.46 9.10 2.89
CA ARG A 236 22.79 9.38 1.48
C ARG A 236 22.35 8.23 0.57
N ASN A 237 21.51 8.53 -0.41
CA ASN A 237 21.24 7.70 -1.56
C ASN A 237 22.10 8.17 -2.76
N LYS A 238 23.23 7.52 -2.98
CA LYS A 238 24.19 7.90 -4.05
C LYS A 238 23.86 7.30 -5.41
N LYS A 239 22.76 6.54 -5.53
CA LYS A 239 22.44 5.88 -6.78
C LYS A 239 22.05 6.90 -7.86
N PRO A 240 22.66 6.81 -9.06
CA PRO A 240 22.33 7.75 -10.12
C PRO A 240 20.91 7.64 -10.63
N TRP A 241 20.25 6.48 -10.43
CA TRP A 241 18.87 6.19 -10.84
C TRP A 241 17.82 6.45 -9.74
N ARG A 242 18.09 7.31 -8.76
CA ARG A 242 17.22 7.50 -7.59
C ARG A 242 15.87 8.13 -7.89
N ALA A 243 15.72 8.82 -9.05
CA ALA A 243 14.45 9.35 -9.50
C ALA A 243 13.72 8.44 -10.50
N GLU A 244 14.41 7.44 -11.10
CA GLU A 244 13.81 6.62 -12.16
C GLU A 244 12.48 6.00 -11.73
N ARG A 245 11.47 6.13 -12.60
CA ARG A 245 10.09 5.67 -12.47
C ARG A 245 9.24 6.43 -11.42
N MET A 246 9.73 7.55 -10.91
CA MET A 246 8.98 8.42 -9.98
C MET A 246 7.75 9.07 -10.67
N GLU A 247 7.79 9.25 -12.00
CA GLU A 247 6.65 9.70 -12.81
C GLU A 247 5.43 8.78 -12.71
N LYS A 248 5.60 7.58 -12.19
CA LYS A 248 4.49 6.64 -11.93
C LYS A 248 3.61 7.07 -10.77
N VAL A 249 4.17 7.83 -9.84
CA VAL A 249 3.46 8.34 -8.66
C VAL A 249 3.31 9.86 -8.66
N LEU A 250 4.13 10.59 -9.42
CA LEU A 250 4.05 12.03 -9.63
C LEU A 250 3.72 12.30 -11.09
N TYR A 251 2.42 12.27 -11.42
CA TYR A 251 1.95 12.32 -12.81
C TYR A 251 1.58 13.72 -13.31
N GLN A 252 1.39 14.69 -12.39
CA GLN A 252 1.00 16.05 -12.72
C GLN A 252 2.12 17.05 -12.43
N CYS A 253 2.43 17.91 -13.39
CA CYS A 253 3.46 18.94 -13.25
C CYS A 253 2.99 20.06 -12.29
N PRO A 254 3.72 20.39 -11.20
CA PRO A 254 3.31 21.44 -10.29
C PRO A 254 3.48 22.85 -10.88
N HIS A 255 4.29 22.98 -11.93
CA HIS A 255 4.56 24.26 -12.59
C HIS A 255 3.46 24.62 -13.60
N CYS A 256 3.25 23.80 -14.62
CA CYS A 256 2.28 24.08 -15.69
C CYS A 256 0.92 23.38 -15.53
N LYS A 257 0.76 22.56 -14.48
CA LYS A 257 -0.45 21.80 -14.15
C LYS A 257 -0.82 20.69 -15.14
N THR A 258 -0.03 20.47 -16.19
CA THR A 258 -0.29 19.43 -17.19
C THR A 258 -0.12 18.04 -16.56
N GLU A 259 -1.06 17.16 -16.82
CA GLU A 259 -1.03 15.76 -16.38
C GLU A 259 -0.34 14.84 -17.41
N PHE A 260 0.22 13.74 -16.94
CA PHE A 260 0.75 12.61 -17.73
C PHE A 260 1.92 12.97 -18.68
N LYS A 261 2.55 14.14 -18.45
CA LYS A 261 3.73 14.63 -19.19
C LYS A 261 5.00 14.60 -18.33
N MET A 262 4.94 13.95 -17.17
CA MET A 262 6.12 13.74 -16.33
C MET A 262 6.94 12.55 -16.83
N GLU A 263 8.25 12.71 -16.84
CA GLU A 263 9.22 11.66 -17.15
C GLU A 263 10.41 11.73 -16.19
N THR A 264 11.19 10.63 -16.14
CA THR A 264 12.38 10.57 -15.28
C THR A 264 13.59 10.05 -16.02
N LYS A 265 14.76 10.58 -15.64
CA LYS A 265 16.05 10.07 -16.10
C LYS A 265 17.09 10.21 -15.01
N GLY A 266 17.64 9.10 -14.58
CA GLY A 266 18.68 9.10 -13.56
C GLY A 266 18.22 9.66 -12.22
N ALA A 267 18.69 10.85 -11.86
CA ALA A 267 18.33 11.54 -10.62
C ALA A 267 17.32 12.69 -10.83
N GLU A 268 16.75 12.79 -12.02
CA GLU A 268 15.88 13.91 -12.39
C GLU A 268 14.49 13.43 -12.72
N ILE A 269 13.48 14.25 -12.35
CA ILE A 269 12.10 14.20 -12.82
C ILE A 269 11.84 15.51 -13.58
N PHE A 270 11.17 15.42 -14.71
CA PHE A 270 10.93 16.58 -15.56
C PHE A 270 9.60 16.50 -16.30
N CYS A 271 9.06 17.67 -16.62
CA CYS A 271 7.87 17.80 -17.44
C CYS A 271 8.25 18.00 -18.91
N THR A 272 7.75 17.15 -19.80
CA THR A 272 8.00 17.27 -21.25
C THR A 272 7.22 18.39 -21.90
N GLU A 273 6.18 18.94 -21.24
CA GLU A 273 5.37 20.05 -21.76
C GLU A 273 6.07 21.41 -21.55
N CYS A 274 6.45 21.73 -20.31
CA CYS A 274 7.04 23.03 -19.98
C CYS A 274 8.57 23.01 -19.85
N GLY A 275 9.20 21.84 -19.92
CA GLY A 275 10.65 21.69 -19.82
C GLY A 275 11.23 21.92 -18.41
N LYS A 276 10.40 22.00 -17.36
CA LYS A 276 10.92 22.17 -15.99
C LYS A 276 11.47 20.86 -15.46
N VAL A 277 12.61 20.94 -14.77
CA VAL A 277 13.38 19.81 -14.27
C VAL A 277 13.64 19.97 -12.77
N TRP A 278 13.36 18.94 -12.01
CA TRP A 278 13.72 18.84 -10.59
C TRP A 278 14.70 17.69 -10.39
N GLN A 279 15.77 17.97 -9.64
CA GLN A 279 16.73 16.96 -9.22
C GLN A 279 16.31 16.39 -7.87
N VAL A 280 16.28 15.07 -7.74
CA VAL A 280 16.24 14.39 -6.44
C VAL A 280 17.65 14.39 -5.85
N THR A 281 17.85 15.06 -4.72
CA THR A 281 19.15 15.11 -4.05
C THR A 281 19.52 13.76 -3.43
N GLU A 282 20.76 13.58 -3.03
CA GLU A 282 21.17 12.35 -2.33
C GLU A 282 20.49 12.17 -0.96
N TYR A 283 19.87 13.22 -0.42
CA TYR A 283 19.16 13.22 0.86
C TYR A 283 17.63 13.21 0.70
N GLY A 284 17.14 12.94 -0.53
CA GLY A 284 15.71 12.74 -0.82
C GLY A 284 14.89 14.02 -1.00
N GLN A 285 15.54 15.19 -1.03
CA GLN A 285 14.86 16.45 -1.35
C GLN A 285 14.75 16.65 -2.86
N LEU A 286 13.71 17.34 -3.28
CA LEU A 286 13.59 17.88 -4.64
C LEU A 286 14.25 19.25 -4.71
N LYS A 287 14.86 19.57 -5.83
CA LYS A 287 15.41 20.87 -6.15
C LYS A 287 15.18 21.19 -7.63
N ALA A 288 14.46 22.26 -7.92
CA ALA A 288 14.33 22.75 -9.29
C ALA A 288 15.70 23.19 -9.80
N VAL A 289 16.09 22.72 -10.98
CA VAL A 289 17.42 22.98 -11.54
C VAL A 289 17.38 23.66 -12.91
N ARG A 290 16.31 23.47 -13.68
CA ARG A 290 16.20 24.01 -15.04
C ARG A 290 14.74 24.27 -15.43
N LEU A 291 14.51 25.29 -16.26
CA LEU A 291 13.23 25.57 -16.94
C LEU A 291 13.55 25.84 -18.41
N GLY A 292 13.21 24.89 -19.30
CA GLY A 292 13.73 24.86 -20.65
C GLY A 292 15.26 24.87 -20.67
N ASP A 293 15.86 25.84 -21.34
CA ASP A 293 17.33 26.01 -21.39
C ASP A 293 17.87 26.87 -20.23
N LYS A 294 17.00 27.48 -19.41
CA LYS A 294 17.42 28.37 -18.33
C LYS A 294 17.80 27.59 -17.08
N ASP A 295 19.02 27.80 -16.57
CA ASP A 295 19.43 27.33 -15.25
C ASP A 295 18.73 28.16 -14.17
N ILE A 296 18.01 27.49 -13.27
CA ILE A 296 17.29 28.06 -12.12
C ILE A 296 17.76 27.43 -10.79
N SER A 297 18.86 26.69 -10.79
CA SER A 297 19.36 25.96 -9.62
C SER A 297 19.72 26.85 -8.43
N GLY A 298 19.97 28.15 -8.66
CA GLY A 298 20.22 29.16 -7.64
C GLY A 298 18.98 29.76 -7.00
N ASP A 299 17.80 29.53 -7.56
CA ASP A 299 16.52 30.07 -7.06
C ASP A 299 15.77 28.99 -6.24
N GLU A 300 15.87 29.10 -4.92
CA GLU A 300 15.18 28.17 -4.02
C GLU A 300 13.64 28.27 -4.13
N SER A 301 13.12 29.47 -4.48
CA SER A 301 11.67 29.71 -4.65
C SER A 301 11.10 29.02 -5.89
N ALA A 302 11.96 28.60 -6.82
CA ALA A 302 11.55 27.84 -8.00
C ALA A 302 11.15 26.39 -7.71
N THR A 303 11.42 25.89 -6.49
CA THR A 303 11.07 24.53 -6.07
C THR A 303 9.73 24.55 -5.34
N GLU A 304 8.68 24.05 -5.98
CA GLU A 304 7.31 24.06 -5.43
C GLU A 304 7.16 23.16 -4.21
N PHE A 305 7.81 21.99 -4.22
CA PHE A 305 7.76 21.02 -3.14
C PHE A 305 9.16 20.55 -2.79
N GLN A 306 9.51 20.59 -1.50
CA GLN A 306 10.81 20.14 -1.02
C GLN A 306 10.92 18.61 -0.97
N PHE A 307 9.81 17.92 -0.72
CA PHE A 307 9.77 16.45 -0.62
C PHE A 307 8.71 15.85 -1.54
N ILE A 308 8.96 14.62 -1.97
CA ILE A 308 8.09 13.85 -2.86
C ILE A 308 6.67 13.65 -2.27
N PRO A 309 6.49 13.34 -0.97
CA PRO A 309 5.16 13.24 -0.40
C PRO A 309 4.32 14.51 -0.50
N ASP A 310 4.94 15.68 -0.37
CA ASP A 310 4.21 16.96 -0.44
C ASP A 310 3.65 17.20 -1.86
N TRP A 311 4.41 16.82 -2.90
CA TRP A 311 3.92 16.86 -4.29
C TRP A 311 2.79 15.85 -4.51
N PHE A 312 2.94 14.61 -4.03
CA PHE A 312 1.94 13.56 -4.15
C PHE A 312 0.60 13.95 -3.49
N GLU A 313 0.64 14.59 -2.32
CA GLU A 313 -0.57 15.05 -1.64
C GLU A 313 -1.19 16.28 -2.34
N TRP A 314 -0.38 17.12 -2.98
CA TRP A 314 -0.91 18.17 -3.84
C TRP A 314 -1.67 17.59 -5.04
N GLU A 315 -1.19 16.52 -5.67
CA GLU A 315 -1.94 15.81 -6.73
C GLU A 315 -3.26 15.24 -6.19
N ARG A 316 -3.25 14.67 -4.97
CA ARG A 316 -4.47 14.21 -4.30
C ARG A 316 -5.46 15.37 -4.11
N ALA A 317 -5.00 16.53 -3.66
CA ALA A 317 -5.86 17.70 -3.47
C ALA A 317 -6.50 18.17 -4.79
N ASN A 318 -5.79 18.09 -5.91
CA ASN A 318 -6.35 18.41 -7.22
C ASN A 318 -7.44 17.39 -7.63
N VAL A 319 -7.24 16.09 -7.39
CA VAL A 319 -8.27 15.07 -7.64
C VAL A 319 -9.48 15.26 -6.72
N HIS A 320 -9.26 15.63 -5.45
CA HIS A 320 -10.34 16.03 -4.55
C HIS A 320 -11.21 17.14 -5.16
N GLU A 321 -10.60 18.21 -5.69
CA GLU A 321 -11.33 19.29 -6.33
C GLU A 321 -12.09 18.84 -7.60
N GLU A 322 -11.50 17.92 -8.39
CA GLU A 322 -12.20 17.32 -9.54
C GLU A 322 -13.45 16.54 -9.08
N VAL A 323 -13.32 15.73 -8.02
CA VAL A 323 -14.45 14.97 -7.48
C VAL A 323 -15.51 15.89 -6.89
N MET A 324 -15.14 16.87 -6.07
CA MET A 324 -16.09 17.78 -5.43
C MET A 324 -16.82 18.70 -6.43
N SER A 325 -16.16 19.03 -7.55
CA SER A 325 -16.76 19.85 -8.61
C SER A 325 -17.57 19.06 -9.64
N GLY A 326 -17.69 17.74 -9.50
CA GLY A 326 -18.42 16.89 -10.43
C GLY A 326 -17.72 16.65 -11.77
N LYS A 327 -16.40 16.91 -11.85
CA LYS A 327 -15.63 16.85 -13.12
C LYS A 327 -14.83 15.56 -13.27
N TYR A 328 -14.69 14.78 -12.20
CA TYR A 328 -13.89 13.58 -12.27
C TYR A 328 -14.51 12.54 -13.22
N HIS A 329 -13.72 12.08 -14.14
CA HIS A 329 -14.02 10.96 -15.04
C HIS A 329 -12.71 10.39 -15.55
N SER A 330 -12.62 9.06 -15.62
CA SER A 330 -11.45 8.35 -16.17
C SER A 330 -11.95 7.15 -16.98
N GLU A 331 -11.53 7.04 -18.23
CA GLU A 331 -11.92 5.92 -19.09
C GLU A 331 -10.78 5.53 -20.03
N GLY A 332 -10.80 4.30 -20.53
CA GLY A 332 -9.84 3.85 -21.51
C GLY A 332 -9.79 2.33 -21.65
N ASP A 333 -9.01 1.89 -22.64
CA ASP A 333 -8.85 0.48 -22.96
C ASP A 333 -7.95 -0.23 -21.98
N VAL A 334 -8.37 -1.44 -21.61
CA VAL A 334 -7.71 -2.26 -20.60
C VAL A 334 -7.58 -3.71 -21.03
N LYS A 335 -6.64 -4.41 -20.39
CA LYS A 335 -6.58 -5.86 -20.34
C LYS A 335 -6.97 -6.29 -18.91
N VAL A 336 -7.66 -7.41 -18.75
CA VAL A 336 -8.13 -7.89 -17.44
C VAL A 336 -7.65 -9.30 -17.17
N ASP A 337 -7.03 -9.46 -16.00
CA ASP A 337 -6.74 -10.76 -15.40
C ASP A 337 -7.55 -10.92 -14.10
N ASN A 338 -7.93 -12.17 -13.75
CA ASN A 338 -8.53 -12.51 -12.48
C ASN A 338 -7.61 -13.45 -11.66
N CYS A 339 -7.61 -13.29 -10.35
CA CYS A 339 -6.97 -14.22 -9.40
C CYS A 339 -8.03 -14.82 -8.46
N PRO A 340 -8.74 -15.88 -8.88
CA PRO A 340 -9.80 -16.48 -8.10
C PRO A 340 -9.29 -17.34 -6.94
N ASN A 341 -8.08 -17.90 -7.07
CA ASN A 341 -7.48 -18.84 -6.11
C ASN A 341 -5.92 -18.80 -6.14
N LYS A 342 -5.28 -19.80 -5.54
CA LYS A 342 -3.83 -19.93 -5.45
C LYS A 342 -3.18 -20.70 -6.60
N HIS A 343 -3.91 -21.12 -7.61
CA HIS A 343 -3.34 -21.74 -8.80
C HIS A 343 -2.62 -20.72 -9.69
N GLY A 344 -3.11 -19.46 -9.66
CA GLY A 344 -2.49 -18.37 -10.41
C GLY A 344 -3.51 -17.38 -10.96
N TYR A 345 -3.09 -16.70 -11.99
CA TYR A 345 -3.91 -15.71 -12.71
C TYR A 345 -4.61 -16.37 -13.91
N VAL A 346 -5.80 -15.89 -14.19
CA VAL A 346 -6.57 -16.26 -15.38
C VAL A 346 -6.73 -15.01 -16.24
N TYR A 347 -6.26 -15.07 -17.47
CA TYR A 347 -6.55 -14.01 -18.43
C TYR A 347 -8.02 -14.05 -18.82
N ILE A 348 -8.74 -12.95 -18.56
CA ILE A 348 -10.16 -12.81 -18.87
C ILE A 348 -10.34 -12.33 -20.30
N GLY A 349 -9.77 -11.18 -20.64
CA GLY A 349 -9.94 -10.58 -21.94
C GLY A 349 -9.43 -9.15 -22.01
N GLU A 350 -9.85 -8.47 -23.06
CA GLU A 350 -9.67 -7.02 -23.26
C GLU A 350 -11.01 -6.32 -23.23
N GLY A 351 -11.03 -5.10 -22.74
CA GLY A 351 -12.27 -4.35 -22.59
C GLY A 351 -12.01 -2.86 -22.39
N HIS A 352 -13.08 -2.17 -22.04
CA HIS A 352 -13.08 -0.76 -21.74
C HIS A 352 -13.40 -0.55 -20.26
N LEU A 353 -12.62 0.29 -19.57
CA LEU A 353 -12.82 0.68 -18.18
C LEU A 353 -13.40 2.08 -18.15
N VAL A 354 -14.43 2.26 -17.32
CA VAL A 354 -14.92 3.58 -16.87
C VAL A 354 -14.81 3.62 -15.35
N HIS A 355 -14.25 4.72 -14.82
CA HIS A 355 -14.21 5.00 -13.39
C HIS A 355 -14.72 6.42 -13.13
N ASP A 356 -15.86 6.52 -12.48
CA ASP A 356 -16.57 7.77 -12.21
C ASP A 356 -17.38 7.70 -10.89
N TYR A 357 -18.42 8.51 -10.75
CA TYR A 357 -19.30 8.56 -9.57
C TYR A 357 -20.13 7.29 -9.33
N SER A 358 -20.20 6.39 -10.31
CA SER A 358 -20.81 5.06 -10.15
C SER A 358 -19.84 4.04 -9.54
N GLY A 359 -18.52 4.32 -9.61
CA GLY A 359 -17.43 3.45 -9.26
C GLY A 359 -16.69 2.90 -10.46
N PHE A 360 -16.19 1.68 -10.38
CA PHE A 360 -15.53 1.00 -11.50
C PHE A 360 -16.55 0.20 -12.31
N HIS A 361 -16.49 0.35 -13.60
CA HIS A 361 -17.19 -0.47 -14.57
C HIS A 361 -16.22 -0.91 -15.67
N VAL A 362 -16.14 -2.19 -15.93
CA VAL A 362 -15.31 -2.77 -17.00
C VAL A 362 -16.16 -3.75 -17.78
N GLU A 363 -16.25 -3.58 -19.08
CA GLU A 363 -16.90 -4.55 -19.97
C GLU A 363 -15.98 -4.90 -21.14
N GLY A 364 -16.09 -6.09 -21.68
CA GLY A 364 -15.25 -6.51 -22.78
C GLY A 364 -15.52 -7.94 -23.25
N GLU A 365 -14.62 -8.38 -24.12
CA GLU A 365 -14.66 -9.71 -24.73
C GLU A 365 -13.34 -10.46 -24.46
N GLY A 366 -13.44 -11.75 -24.31
CA GLY A 366 -12.26 -12.56 -24.07
C GLY A 366 -12.48 -14.05 -24.30
N ARG A 367 -11.58 -14.83 -23.70
CA ARG A 367 -11.56 -16.30 -23.91
C ARG A 367 -12.87 -16.98 -23.51
N TYR A 368 -13.56 -16.44 -22.50
CA TYR A 368 -14.79 -17.02 -21.94
C TYR A 368 -16.05 -16.29 -22.42
N GLY A 369 -15.97 -15.55 -23.53
CA GLY A 369 -17.03 -14.72 -24.07
C GLY A 369 -17.08 -13.33 -23.47
N HIS A 370 -18.24 -12.71 -23.51
CA HIS A 370 -18.48 -11.40 -22.92
C HIS A 370 -18.30 -11.42 -21.40
N PHE A 371 -17.66 -10.39 -20.85
CA PHE A 371 -17.55 -10.20 -19.41
C PHE A 371 -17.87 -8.76 -19.00
N GLU A 372 -18.43 -8.64 -17.82
CA GLU A 372 -18.73 -7.36 -17.17
C GLU A 372 -18.30 -7.44 -15.70
N MET A 373 -17.69 -6.37 -15.21
CA MET A 373 -17.32 -6.22 -13.80
C MET A 373 -17.67 -4.81 -13.34
N THR A 374 -18.52 -4.73 -12.32
CA THR A 374 -18.89 -3.47 -11.67
C THR A 374 -18.49 -3.48 -10.21
N ARG A 375 -17.89 -2.37 -9.73
CA ARG A 375 -17.60 -2.14 -8.33
C ARG A 375 -18.06 -0.76 -7.93
N LYS A 376 -19.17 -0.68 -7.18
CA LYS A 376 -19.79 0.58 -6.77
C LYS A 376 -18.90 1.33 -5.78
N VAL A 377 -18.99 2.66 -5.77
CA VAL A 377 -18.28 3.52 -4.83
C VAL A 377 -18.48 3.08 -3.37
N ALA A 378 -19.73 2.80 -2.97
CA ALA A 378 -20.06 2.39 -1.60
C ALA A 378 -19.36 1.10 -1.13
N ASP A 379 -18.98 0.25 -2.06
CA ASP A 379 -18.35 -1.06 -1.78
C ASP A 379 -16.82 -1.02 -1.82
N ASN A 380 -16.23 0.10 -2.25
CA ASN A 380 -14.82 0.16 -2.58
C ASN A 380 -14.14 1.44 -2.04
N TYR A 381 -13.71 1.37 -0.80
CA TYR A 381 -13.11 2.53 -0.14
C TYR A 381 -11.71 2.89 -0.65
N SER A 382 -11.04 1.97 -1.32
CA SER A 382 -9.75 2.18 -1.95
C SER A 382 -9.47 1.06 -2.94
N CYS A 383 -8.50 1.27 -3.82
CA CYS A 383 -8.00 0.26 -4.75
C CYS A 383 -6.48 0.07 -4.57
N HIS A 384 -5.95 -1.03 -5.08
CA HIS A 384 -4.52 -1.28 -5.09
C HIS A 384 -3.94 -0.96 -6.46
N VAL A 385 -2.72 -0.45 -6.48
CA VAL A 385 -1.97 -0.15 -7.71
C VAL A 385 -0.75 -1.05 -7.76
N GLU A 386 -0.45 -1.58 -8.94
CA GLU A 386 0.79 -2.30 -9.25
C GLU A 386 1.50 -1.60 -10.42
N PHE A 387 2.81 -1.48 -10.34
CA PHE A 387 3.61 -0.79 -11.37
C PHE A 387 4.38 -1.77 -12.25
N ALA A 388 4.22 -1.66 -13.59
CA ALA A 388 4.80 -2.57 -14.59
C ALA A 388 4.59 -4.05 -14.20
N PHE A 389 3.36 -4.37 -13.88
CA PHE A 389 2.98 -5.65 -13.28
C PHE A 389 3.31 -6.81 -14.23
N HIS A 390 3.84 -7.89 -13.67
CA HIS A 390 4.24 -9.10 -14.40
C HIS A 390 5.16 -8.83 -15.60
N ASN A 391 6.01 -7.79 -15.54
CA ASN A 391 6.93 -7.38 -16.61
C ASN A 391 6.24 -7.00 -17.93
N THR A 392 4.95 -6.66 -17.89
CA THR A 392 4.20 -6.21 -19.07
C THR A 392 4.55 -4.77 -19.48
N GLY A 393 5.18 -4.01 -18.58
CA GLY A 393 5.38 -2.57 -18.72
C GLY A 393 4.13 -1.74 -18.39
N LEU A 394 2.96 -2.37 -18.25
CA LEU A 394 1.70 -1.71 -17.91
C LEU A 394 1.51 -1.59 -16.41
N ASP A 395 0.94 -0.49 -15.98
CA ASP A 395 0.51 -0.28 -14.62
C ASP A 395 -0.93 -0.79 -14.45
N VAL A 396 -1.28 -1.19 -13.23
CA VAL A 396 -2.50 -1.94 -12.96
C VAL A 396 -3.28 -1.33 -11.81
N VAL A 397 -4.58 -1.23 -11.95
CA VAL A 397 -5.51 -1.10 -10.81
C VAL A 397 -5.99 -2.50 -10.42
N SER A 398 -5.83 -2.86 -9.17
CA SER A 398 -6.36 -4.12 -8.63
C SER A 398 -7.58 -3.86 -7.75
N ILE A 399 -8.67 -4.54 -8.08
CA ILE A 399 -9.97 -4.44 -7.42
C ILE A 399 -10.40 -5.81 -6.97
N SER A 400 -10.83 -5.94 -5.72
CA SER A 400 -11.28 -7.22 -5.19
C SER A 400 -12.75 -7.23 -4.84
N THR A 401 -13.38 -8.37 -5.06
CA THR A 401 -14.67 -8.79 -4.51
C THR A 401 -14.44 -9.84 -3.41
N PRO A 402 -15.43 -10.32 -2.70
CA PRO A 402 -15.25 -11.43 -1.75
C PRO A 402 -14.67 -12.70 -2.39
N ASN A 403 -14.92 -12.93 -3.67
CA ASN A 403 -14.56 -14.17 -4.36
C ASN A 403 -13.40 -14.03 -5.35
N ASP A 404 -13.16 -12.84 -5.89
CA ASP A 404 -12.23 -12.62 -6.99
C ASP A 404 -11.33 -11.41 -6.72
N SER A 405 -10.15 -11.38 -7.33
CA SER A 405 -9.30 -10.19 -7.42
C SER A 405 -8.98 -9.92 -8.88
N PHE A 406 -9.48 -8.82 -9.39
CA PHE A 406 -9.28 -8.39 -10.76
C PHE A 406 -8.06 -7.48 -10.86
N PHE A 407 -7.26 -7.68 -11.90
CA PHE A 407 -6.08 -6.89 -12.24
C PHE A 407 -6.33 -6.26 -13.60
N ILE A 408 -6.53 -4.95 -13.59
CA ILE A 408 -6.95 -4.15 -14.75
C ILE A 408 -5.74 -3.39 -15.23
N TYR A 409 -5.15 -3.83 -16.34
CA TYR A 409 -3.95 -3.25 -16.95
C TYR A 409 -4.32 -2.07 -17.80
N CYS A 410 -3.87 -0.87 -17.42
CA CYS A 410 -4.12 0.36 -18.12
C CYS A 410 -3.22 0.48 -19.34
N LYS A 411 -3.79 0.58 -20.54
CA LYS A 411 -3.03 0.62 -21.79
C LYS A 411 -2.49 2.00 -22.12
N GLU A 412 -3.10 3.05 -21.57
CA GLU A 412 -2.78 4.44 -21.86
C GLU A 412 -2.21 5.15 -20.62
N LYS A 413 -1.30 6.12 -20.84
CA LYS A 413 -0.76 6.95 -19.75
C LYS A 413 -1.83 7.80 -19.07
N SER A 414 -2.84 8.26 -19.83
CA SER A 414 -3.98 9.02 -19.33
C SER A 414 -4.85 8.25 -18.36
N LEU A 415 -4.89 6.92 -18.48
CA LEU A 415 -5.58 6.03 -17.56
C LEU A 415 -4.65 5.71 -16.36
N SER A 416 -4.35 6.72 -15.55
CA SER A 416 -3.40 6.60 -14.45
C SER A 416 -3.97 5.84 -13.26
N PRO A 417 -3.40 4.69 -12.88
CA PRO A 417 -3.81 3.97 -11.66
C PRO A 417 -3.69 4.79 -10.38
N VAL A 418 -2.71 5.71 -10.29
CA VAL A 418 -2.53 6.57 -9.11
C VAL A 418 -3.62 7.63 -9.05
N LYS A 419 -4.00 8.25 -10.17
CA LYS A 419 -5.15 9.18 -10.21
C LYS A 419 -6.45 8.46 -9.83
N MET A 420 -6.68 7.25 -10.35
CA MET A 420 -7.85 6.42 -9.99
C MET A 420 -7.81 6.01 -8.50
N TYR A 421 -6.63 5.73 -7.95
CA TYR A 421 -6.50 5.46 -6.52
C TYR A 421 -6.94 6.66 -5.67
N PHE A 422 -6.46 7.86 -5.96
CA PHE A 422 -6.93 9.08 -5.27
C PHE A 422 -8.44 9.25 -5.41
N ALA A 423 -8.92 9.18 -6.63
CA ALA A 423 -10.34 9.36 -6.91
C ALA A 423 -11.23 8.31 -6.24
N THR A 424 -10.79 7.04 -6.15
CA THR A 424 -11.55 6.00 -5.45
C THR A 424 -11.79 6.39 -3.99
N GLU A 425 -10.77 6.89 -3.32
CA GLU A 425 -10.85 7.30 -1.93
C GLU A 425 -11.72 8.56 -1.78
N GLU A 426 -11.53 9.57 -2.64
CA GLU A 426 -12.29 10.82 -2.61
C GLU A 426 -13.78 10.61 -2.98
N LEU A 427 -14.08 9.76 -3.96
CA LEU A 427 -15.45 9.38 -4.32
C LEU A 427 -16.14 8.66 -3.16
N TYR A 428 -15.44 7.75 -2.46
CA TYR A 428 -15.97 7.07 -1.29
C TYR A 428 -16.31 8.06 -0.17
N PHE A 429 -15.44 9.03 0.13
CA PHE A 429 -15.69 10.06 1.12
C PHE A 429 -16.84 10.97 0.74
N ASN A 430 -16.89 11.39 -0.52
CA ASN A 430 -17.99 12.21 -1.03
C ASN A 430 -19.33 11.46 -0.95
N TYR A 431 -19.34 10.16 -1.31
CA TYR A 431 -20.55 9.32 -1.24
C TYR A 431 -21.10 9.20 0.18
N PHE A 432 -20.24 8.99 1.17
CA PHE A 432 -20.62 8.89 2.58
C PHE A 432 -20.64 10.23 3.30
N LYS A 433 -20.41 11.35 2.62
CA LYS A 433 -20.41 12.71 3.16
C LYS A 433 -19.52 12.83 4.40
N PHE A 434 -18.29 12.38 4.25
CA PHE A 434 -17.29 12.43 5.32
C PHE A 434 -17.11 13.85 5.85
N GLY A 435 -17.11 13.99 7.19
CA GLY A 435 -17.03 15.31 7.86
C GLY A 435 -18.36 16.07 7.97
N GLU A 436 -19.43 15.59 7.32
CA GLU A 436 -20.78 16.13 7.54
C GLU A 436 -21.48 15.46 8.73
N THR A 437 -22.45 16.13 9.31
CA THR A 437 -23.35 15.54 10.31
C THR A 437 -24.71 15.26 9.69
N ILE A 438 -25.21 14.05 9.85
CA ILE A 438 -26.60 13.69 9.51
C ILE A 438 -27.37 13.46 10.81
N ASN A 439 -28.43 14.20 11.03
CA ASN A 439 -29.23 14.16 12.25
C ASN A 439 -28.41 14.38 13.54
N GLY A 440 -27.43 15.30 13.49
CA GLY A 440 -26.56 15.64 14.62
C GLY A 440 -25.51 14.59 14.98
N LYS A 441 -25.37 13.54 14.17
CA LYS A 441 -24.32 12.52 14.34
C LYS A 441 -23.30 12.65 13.22
N PRO A 442 -22.00 12.67 13.53
CA PRO A 442 -20.99 12.67 12.50
C PRO A 442 -21.09 11.41 11.64
N VAL A 443 -21.08 11.59 10.32
CA VAL A 443 -20.96 10.48 9.38
C VAL A 443 -19.52 10.00 9.42
N SER A 444 -19.30 8.86 10.06
CA SER A 444 -18.00 8.19 10.03
C SER A 444 -18.07 7.10 8.95
N PRO A 445 -17.31 7.19 7.88
CA PRO A 445 -17.14 6.08 6.97
C PRO A 445 -16.51 4.90 7.73
N HIS A 446 -16.77 3.69 7.27
CA HIS A 446 -16.22 2.48 7.88
C HIS A 446 -14.69 2.44 7.91
N VAL A 447 -13.99 3.45 7.39
CA VAL A 447 -12.69 3.17 6.85
C VAL A 447 -11.59 4.11 7.21
N VAL A 448 -11.73 5.42 7.32
CA VAL A 448 -10.49 6.17 7.24
C VAL A 448 -10.50 7.47 8.03
N ASP A 449 -9.84 7.43 9.19
CA ASP A 449 -9.66 8.62 10.01
C ASP A 449 -8.34 9.36 9.82
N ASN A 450 -7.35 8.75 9.25
CA ASN A 450 -6.05 9.40 9.05
C ASN A 450 -5.77 9.84 7.63
N MET A 451 -6.73 9.69 6.75
CA MET A 451 -6.85 10.62 5.65
C MET A 451 -7.45 11.87 6.26
N THR A 452 -6.62 12.57 6.97
CA THR A 452 -6.89 13.93 7.34
C THR A 452 -7.36 14.64 6.10
N ASN A 453 -8.49 15.31 6.22
CA ASN A 453 -8.97 16.22 5.21
C ASN A 453 -7.76 16.98 4.63
N PRO A 454 -7.38 16.77 3.37
CA PRO A 454 -6.21 17.43 2.78
C PRO A 454 -6.26 18.96 2.98
N LYS A 455 -7.49 19.51 3.10
CA LYS A 455 -7.71 20.94 3.37
C LYS A 455 -7.16 21.44 4.70
N THR A 456 -7.09 20.60 5.74
CA THR A 456 -6.60 21.04 7.06
C THR A 456 -5.08 21.00 7.17
N GLU A 457 -4.44 20.10 6.43
CA GLU A 457 -2.98 19.92 6.49
C GLU A 457 -2.24 20.83 5.51
N TYR A 458 -2.87 21.21 4.39
CA TYR A 458 -2.27 22.03 3.31
C TYR A 458 -2.88 23.43 3.19
N GLY A 459 -3.76 23.83 4.11
CA GLY A 459 -4.33 25.19 4.13
C GLY A 459 -5.29 25.52 2.97
N LEU A 460 -5.88 24.49 2.35
CA LEU A 460 -6.90 24.64 1.30
C LEU A 460 -8.30 24.76 1.88
#